data_832721d377ea374215514eaf77aa1420
#
_entry.id   832721d377ea374215514eaf77aa1420
#
_cell.length_a   1.000
_cell.length_b   1.000
_cell.length_c   1.000
_cell.angle_alpha   90.00
_cell.angle_beta   90.00
_cell.angle_gamma   90.00
#
_symmetry.space_group_name_H-M   'P 1'
#
loop_
_entity.id
_entity.type
_entity.pdbx_description
1 polymer ?
#
loop_
_entity_poly.entity_id
_entity_poly.type
_entity_poly.pdbx_seq_one_letter_code
_entity_poly.pdbx_strand_id
1 'polypeptide(L)'
;MSNLKSRFRTKTKASIISILQRFSDISIMIITLYSLCVINHLEFSYKYVFIFLAVLVIFQMIGGITDFYRSWRGVKLSAEMALVIKNWTLSILLTMGIVSFTPEIIIPFKIMLWWYISSFLGILLCRTLIRYGARWVRLLGYNTRKVAIAGSMPVGISLAKSFIEEPWLGFVVNGYYDDVNKNESAIPYIGNYDILLNDAKAGKIDRIYIAMSMDDHEKIKNLIKQLTDTTCSVMLIPDIFTFNILQSRTEEVNGVPVVPLFDTPLNGINMVLKRVEDIFVSSCILLLISPLLILISIVI
;
A
#
# COMPACT_ATOMS: atom_id res chain seq x y z
N MET A 1 -3.02 19.68 24.20
CA MET A 1 -3.40 19.30 22.82
C MET A 1 -2.28 18.60 22.01
N SER A 2 -1.16 18.25 22.61
CA SER A 2 0.02 17.66 21.89
C SER A 2 0.11 16.13 21.91
N ASN A 3 -0.86 15.41 22.49
CA ASN A 3 -0.75 13.95 22.71
C ASN A 3 -1.64 13.08 21.81
N LEU A 4 -2.33 13.64 20.81
CA LEU A 4 -3.21 12.87 19.92
C LEU A 4 -2.53 12.35 18.63
N LYS A 5 -1.38 12.89 18.25
CA LYS A 5 -0.69 12.51 16.98
C LYS A 5 0.08 11.18 17.02
N SER A 6 0.29 10.55 18.18
CA SER A 6 1.13 9.34 18.28
C SER A 6 0.39 8.00 18.38
N ARG A 7 -0.95 8.00 18.47
CA ARG A 7 -1.72 6.77 18.73
C ARG A 7 -2.32 6.06 17.51
N PHE A 8 -2.24 6.64 16.31
CA PHE A 8 -2.79 6.03 15.09
C PHE A 8 -1.82 5.15 14.29
N ARG A 9 -0.63 4.87 14.83
CA ARG A 9 0.19 3.78 14.30
C ARG A 9 -0.37 2.47 14.86
N THR A 10 -1.39 1.91 14.24
CA THR A 10 -1.74 0.52 14.45
C THR A 10 -0.48 -0.30 14.14
N LYS A 11 0.18 -0.80 15.20
CA LYS A 11 1.17 -1.87 15.08
C LYS A 11 0.45 -3.01 14.37
N THR A 12 0.61 -3.11 13.07
CA THR A 12 0.20 -4.30 12.31
C THR A 12 0.94 -5.46 12.96
N LYS A 13 0.23 -6.27 13.74
CA LYS A 13 0.78 -7.53 14.24
C LYS A 13 1.36 -8.23 13.02
N ALA A 14 2.66 -8.51 13.04
CA ALA A 14 3.35 -9.15 11.94
C ALA A 14 2.57 -10.44 11.63
N SER A 15 1.95 -10.49 10.47
CA SER A 15 1.23 -11.65 10.00
C SER A 15 2.26 -12.76 9.76
N ILE A 16 1.92 -14.02 10.00
CA ILE A 16 2.77 -15.17 9.63
C ILE A 16 3.23 -15.05 8.17
N ILE A 17 2.35 -14.55 7.30
CA ILE A 17 2.66 -14.29 5.90
C ILE A 17 3.77 -13.24 5.75
N SER A 18 3.77 -12.16 6.53
CA SER A 18 4.81 -11.13 6.45
C SER A 18 6.18 -11.63 6.95
N ILE A 19 6.16 -12.52 7.94
CA ILE A 19 7.38 -13.19 8.40
C ILE A 19 7.91 -14.12 7.31
N LEU A 20 7.05 -14.95 6.73
CA LEU A 20 7.39 -15.85 5.62
C LEU A 20 7.97 -15.08 4.43
N GLN A 21 7.37 -13.94 4.08
CA GLN A 21 7.88 -13.08 3.01
C GLN A 21 9.27 -12.53 3.30
N ARG A 22 9.54 -12.10 4.53
CA ARG A 22 10.87 -11.61 4.93
C ARG A 22 11.93 -12.72 4.81
N PHE A 23 11.63 -13.90 5.36
CA PHE A 23 12.55 -15.03 5.27
C PHE A 23 12.80 -15.47 3.83
N SER A 24 11.76 -15.53 3.00
CA SER A 24 11.91 -15.89 1.59
C SER A 24 12.76 -14.87 0.83
N ASP A 25 12.55 -13.57 1.05
CA ASP A 25 13.32 -12.52 0.39
C ASP A 25 14.82 -12.64 0.75
N ILE A 26 15.14 -12.81 2.03
CA ILE A 26 16.52 -12.99 2.51
C ILE A 26 17.15 -14.24 1.90
N SER A 27 16.43 -15.37 1.94
CA SER A 27 16.90 -16.64 1.40
C SER A 27 17.16 -16.55 -0.11
N ILE A 28 16.29 -15.91 -0.87
CA ILE A 28 16.46 -15.73 -2.31
C ILE A 28 17.70 -14.89 -2.60
N MET A 29 17.90 -13.78 -1.89
CA MET A 29 19.04 -12.90 -2.10
C MET A 29 20.37 -13.63 -1.88
N ILE A 30 20.50 -14.41 -0.79
CA ILE A 30 21.74 -15.12 -0.48
C ILE A 30 21.95 -16.32 -1.40
N ILE A 31 20.90 -17.11 -1.66
CA ILE A 31 21.00 -18.30 -2.52
C ILE A 31 21.37 -17.92 -3.94
N THR A 32 20.77 -16.87 -4.49
CA THR A 32 21.08 -16.41 -5.86
C THR A 32 22.50 -15.87 -5.95
N LEU A 33 22.97 -15.11 -4.96
CA LEU A 33 24.36 -14.63 -4.94
C LEU A 33 25.36 -15.78 -4.83
N TYR A 34 25.11 -16.70 -3.91
CA TYR A 34 25.98 -17.88 -3.73
C TYR A 34 26.01 -18.74 -4.99
N SER A 35 24.86 -19.03 -5.60
CA SER A 35 24.75 -19.79 -6.83
C SER A 35 25.55 -19.17 -7.99
N LEU A 36 25.48 -17.83 -8.10
CA LEU A 36 26.25 -17.10 -9.12
C LEU A 36 27.77 -17.20 -8.89
N CYS A 37 28.22 -17.16 -7.64
CA CYS A 37 29.64 -17.36 -7.33
C CYS A 37 30.08 -18.77 -7.73
N VAL A 38 29.30 -19.81 -7.40
CA VAL A 38 29.59 -21.19 -7.76
C VAL A 38 29.62 -21.37 -9.29
N ILE A 39 28.64 -20.87 -10.01
CA ILE A 39 28.56 -20.99 -11.49
C ILE A 39 29.74 -20.32 -12.19
N ASN A 40 30.21 -19.19 -11.64
CA ASN A 40 31.34 -18.45 -12.22
C ASN A 40 32.71 -18.88 -11.62
N HIS A 41 32.75 -19.98 -10.86
CA HIS A 41 33.97 -20.49 -10.21
C HIS A 41 34.69 -19.46 -9.33
N LEU A 42 33.91 -18.62 -8.64
CA LEU A 42 34.39 -17.58 -7.73
C LEU A 42 34.32 -18.07 -6.29
N GLU A 43 35.33 -17.82 -5.49
CA GLU A 43 35.28 -18.06 -4.06
C GLU A 43 34.31 -17.09 -3.42
N PHE A 44 33.39 -17.61 -2.58
CA PHE A 44 32.43 -16.79 -1.81
C PHE A 44 33.18 -16.09 -0.65
N SER A 45 33.87 -15.01 -0.97
CA SER A 45 34.73 -14.27 -0.05
C SER A 45 33.89 -13.25 0.81
N TYR A 46 34.57 -12.67 1.81
CA TYR A 46 33.99 -11.64 2.68
C TYR A 46 33.38 -10.44 1.90
N LYS A 47 33.87 -10.14 0.69
CA LYS A 47 33.38 -9.07 -0.18
C LYS A 47 31.93 -9.30 -0.59
N TYR A 48 31.58 -10.52 -0.96
CA TYR A 48 30.20 -10.91 -1.32
C TYR A 48 29.28 -10.89 -0.10
N VAL A 49 29.79 -11.32 1.06
CA VAL A 49 29.04 -11.28 2.34
C VAL A 49 28.76 -9.83 2.72
N PHE A 50 29.75 -8.94 2.60
CA PHE A 50 29.58 -7.51 2.90
C PHE A 50 28.49 -6.88 2.02
N ILE A 51 28.55 -7.09 0.69
CA ILE A 51 27.54 -6.53 -0.22
C ILE A 51 26.16 -7.12 0.06
N PHE A 52 26.06 -8.43 0.30
CA PHE A 52 24.80 -9.04 0.69
C PHE A 52 24.21 -8.38 1.94
N LEU A 53 25.02 -8.19 2.99
CA LEU A 53 24.56 -7.55 4.23
C LEU A 53 24.18 -6.08 4.01
N ALA A 54 24.95 -5.33 3.21
CA ALA A 54 24.63 -3.96 2.88
C ALA A 54 23.30 -3.84 2.13
N VAL A 55 23.09 -4.65 1.09
CA VAL A 55 21.81 -4.69 0.35
C VAL A 55 20.67 -5.10 1.27
N LEU A 56 20.88 -6.12 2.11
CA LEU A 56 19.87 -6.61 3.03
C LEU A 56 19.41 -5.52 4.01
N VAL A 57 20.36 -4.82 4.64
CA VAL A 57 20.04 -3.73 5.58
C VAL A 57 19.27 -2.62 4.88
N ILE A 58 19.75 -2.15 3.73
CA ILE A 58 19.11 -1.10 2.96
C ILE A 58 17.71 -1.54 2.51
N PHE A 59 17.56 -2.77 2.00
CA PHE A 59 16.27 -3.29 1.58
C PHE A 59 15.27 -3.39 2.72
N GLN A 60 15.70 -3.82 3.91
CA GLN A 60 14.84 -3.88 5.09
C GLN A 60 14.46 -2.48 5.60
N MET A 61 15.38 -1.51 5.54
CA MET A 61 15.09 -0.11 5.89
C MET A 61 14.06 0.50 4.94
N ILE A 62 14.27 0.38 3.62
CA ILE A 62 13.32 0.87 2.61
C ILE A 62 11.97 0.14 2.77
N GLY A 63 11.99 -1.17 3.00
CA GLY A 63 10.80 -1.97 3.26
C GLY A 63 10.02 -1.53 4.49
N GLY A 64 10.71 -1.05 5.53
CA GLY A 64 10.09 -0.46 6.72
C GLY A 64 9.42 0.89 6.44
N ILE A 65 10.06 1.75 5.64
CA ILE A 65 9.53 3.07 5.28
C ILE A 65 8.32 2.95 4.34
N THR A 66 8.35 1.98 3.43
CA THR A 66 7.32 1.79 2.39
C THR A 66 6.18 0.87 2.82
N ASP A 67 6.16 0.42 4.08
CA ASP A 67 5.20 -0.58 4.57
C ASP A 67 5.13 -1.84 3.68
N PHE A 68 6.27 -2.26 3.12
CA PHE A 68 6.40 -3.32 2.12
C PHE A 68 5.85 -4.68 2.59
N TYR A 69 5.98 -4.98 3.87
CA TYR A 69 5.53 -6.23 4.50
C TYR A 69 4.14 -6.11 5.15
N ARG A 70 3.33 -5.13 4.73
CA ARG A 70 1.94 -5.01 5.17
C ARG A 70 1.06 -6.14 4.63
N SER A 71 -0.17 -6.21 5.10
CA SER A 71 -1.16 -7.12 4.54
C SER A 71 -1.62 -6.64 3.15
N TRP A 72 -1.43 -7.46 2.14
CA TRP A 72 -1.83 -7.20 0.75
C TRP A 72 -3.22 -7.77 0.38
N ARG A 73 -4.09 -7.98 1.39
CA ARG A 73 -5.47 -8.41 1.16
C ARG A 73 -6.24 -7.33 0.39
N GLY A 74 -6.93 -7.72 -0.68
CA GLY A 74 -7.76 -6.79 -1.46
C GLY A 74 -6.99 -5.78 -2.32
N VAL A 75 -5.65 -5.77 -2.28
CA VAL A 75 -4.84 -4.88 -3.12
C VAL A 75 -4.49 -5.58 -4.43
N LYS A 76 -4.42 -4.85 -5.54
CA LYS A 76 -4.02 -5.38 -6.85
C LYS A 76 -2.60 -5.95 -6.80
N LEU A 77 -2.36 -7.08 -7.48
CA LEU A 77 -1.03 -7.70 -7.57
C LEU A 77 0.01 -6.74 -8.17
N SER A 78 -0.40 -5.97 -9.19
CA SER A 78 0.47 -4.98 -9.84
C SER A 78 1.06 -3.95 -8.88
N ALA A 79 0.30 -3.51 -7.87
CA ALA A 79 0.78 -2.55 -6.87
C ALA A 79 1.86 -3.16 -5.96
N GLU A 80 1.72 -4.44 -5.58
CA GLU A 80 2.74 -5.16 -4.83
C GLU A 80 4.01 -5.35 -5.66
N MET A 81 3.86 -5.75 -6.93
CA MET A 81 4.99 -5.95 -7.84
C MET A 81 5.74 -4.64 -8.13
N ALA A 82 5.03 -3.54 -8.34
CA ALA A 82 5.64 -2.22 -8.52
C ALA A 82 6.48 -1.81 -7.31
N LEU A 83 6.02 -2.15 -6.10
CA LEU A 83 6.76 -1.85 -4.87
C LEU A 83 8.00 -2.75 -4.72
N VAL A 84 7.92 -4.03 -5.14
CA VAL A 84 9.10 -4.93 -5.21
C VAL A 84 10.16 -4.32 -6.13
N ILE A 85 9.76 -3.93 -7.36
CA ILE A 85 10.67 -3.31 -8.33
C ILE A 85 11.34 -2.08 -7.71
N LYS A 86 10.55 -1.16 -7.18
CA LYS A 86 11.05 0.08 -6.59
C LYS A 86 12.04 -0.18 -5.45
N ASN A 87 11.65 -1.01 -4.47
CA ASN A 87 12.48 -1.25 -3.29
C ASN A 87 13.76 -2.01 -3.63
N TRP A 88 13.68 -3.03 -4.49
CA TRP A 88 14.84 -3.82 -4.89
C TRP A 88 15.84 -2.98 -5.70
N THR A 89 15.36 -2.28 -6.73
CA THR A 89 16.20 -1.42 -7.56
C THR A 89 16.88 -0.32 -6.73
N LEU A 90 16.12 0.36 -5.86
CA LEU A 90 16.66 1.41 -5.01
C LEU A 90 17.71 0.87 -4.03
N SER A 91 17.49 -0.34 -3.49
CA SER A 91 18.45 -0.97 -2.56
C SER A 91 19.77 -1.31 -3.24
N ILE A 92 19.73 -1.85 -4.45
CA ILE A 92 20.94 -2.15 -5.23
C ILE A 92 21.68 -0.86 -5.62
N LEU A 93 20.95 0.16 -6.11
CA LEU A 93 21.57 1.44 -6.51
C LEU A 93 22.25 2.12 -5.32
N LEU A 94 21.60 2.19 -4.17
CA LEU A 94 22.20 2.78 -2.96
C LEU A 94 23.41 1.98 -2.49
N THR A 95 23.35 0.65 -2.53
CA THR A 95 24.48 -0.18 -2.16
C THR A 95 25.65 0.02 -3.12
N MET A 96 25.40 0.06 -4.43
CA MET A 96 26.44 0.34 -5.42
C MET A 96 27.08 1.72 -5.18
N GLY A 97 26.27 2.73 -4.85
CA GLY A 97 26.77 4.04 -4.46
C GLY A 97 27.70 3.99 -3.25
N ILE A 98 27.34 3.26 -2.20
CA ILE A 98 28.17 3.11 -1.00
C ILE A 98 29.47 2.34 -1.32
N VAL A 99 29.36 1.24 -2.05
CA VAL A 99 30.50 0.39 -2.41
C VAL A 99 31.51 1.11 -3.31
N SER A 100 31.07 2.06 -4.14
CA SER A 100 31.96 2.87 -4.98
C SER A 100 32.97 3.71 -4.17
N PHE A 101 32.66 4.01 -2.91
CA PHE A 101 33.59 4.69 -1.98
C PHE A 101 34.55 3.72 -1.26
N THR A 102 34.44 2.40 -1.52
CA THR A 102 35.28 1.39 -0.87
C THR A 102 36.12 0.66 -1.93
N PRO A 103 37.33 1.15 -2.26
CA PRO A 103 38.15 0.64 -3.38
C PRO A 103 38.54 -0.84 -3.23
N GLU A 104 38.52 -1.34 -2.00
CA GLU A 104 38.90 -2.73 -1.69
C GLU A 104 37.82 -3.76 -2.10
N ILE A 105 36.57 -3.29 -2.32
CA ILE A 105 35.43 -4.15 -2.64
C ILE A 105 35.10 -3.99 -4.12
N ILE A 106 35.89 -4.65 -4.96
CA ILE A 106 35.61 -4.70 -6.39
C ILE A 106 34.88 -6.00 -6.71
N ILE A 107 33.65 -5.89 -7.20
CA ILE A 107 32.89 -7.02 -7.72
C ILE A 107 32.66 -6.83 -9.22
N PRO A 108 32.81 -7.87 -10.04
CA PRO A 108 32.52 -7.78 -11.46
C PRO A 108 31.09 -7.34 -11.72
N PHE A 109 30.91 -6.32 -12.55
CA PHE A 109 29.59 -5.78 -12.91
C PHE A 109 28.63 -6.86 -13.42
N LYS A 110 29.17 -7.85 -14.17
CA LYS A 110 28.41 -9.00 -14.66
C LYS A 110 27.73 -9.77 -13.52
N ILE A 111 28.43 -10.01 -12.40
CA ILE A 111 27.89 -10.72 -11.24
C ILE A 111 26.77 -9.90 -10.58
N MET A 112 26.99 -8.60 -10.40
CA MET A 112 25.98 -7.70 -9.82
C MET A 112 24.72 -7.64 -10.68
N LEU A 113 24.86 -7.56 -12.00
CA LEU A 113 23.74 -7.52 -12.94
C LEU A 113 22.91 -8.81 -12.87
N TRP A 114 23.58 -9.97 -12.95
CA TRP A 114 22.90 -11.26 -12.87
C TRP A 114 22.29 -11.51 -11.49
N TRP A 115 22.94 -11.04 -10.43
CA TRP A 115 22.36 -11.09 -9.09
C TRP A 115 21.13 -10.24 -8.96
N TYR A 116 21.16 -9.02 -9.50
CA TYR A 116 19.98 -8.15 -9.55
C TYR A 116 18.80 -8.84 -10.25
N ILE A 117 19.03 -9.39 -11.43
CA ILE A 117 17.97 -10.02 -12.25
C ILE A 117 17.46 -11.31 -11.57
N SER A 118 18.34 -12.21 -11.15
CA SER A 118 17.94 -13.49 -10.57
C SER A 118 17.21 -13.33 -9.24
N SER A 119 17.70 -12.46 -8.36
CA SER A 119 17.02 -12.16 -7.10
C SER A 119 15.69 -11.48 -7.33
N PHE A 120 15.62 -10.53 -8.26
CA PHE A 120 14.35 -9.86 -8.64
C PHE A 120 13.31 -10.89 -9.10
N LEU A 121 13.64 -11.73 -10.05
CA LEU A 121 12.74 -12.78 -10.54
C LEU A 121 12.35 -13.77 -9.44
N GLY A 122 13.30 -14.17 -8.60
CA GLY A 122 13.05 -15.03 -7.46
C GLY A 122 12.08 -14.43 -6.45
N ILE A 123 12.26 -13.17 -6.09
CA ILE A 123 11.36 -12.44 -5.17
C ILE A 123 9.97 -12.33 -5.78
N LEU A 124 9.85 -11.94 -7.05
CA LEU A 124 8.56 -11.85 -7.75
C LEU A 124 7.81 -13.19 -7.76
N LEU A 125 8.52 -14.26 -8.13
CA LEU A 125 7.96 -15.62 -8.18
C LEU A 125 7.49 -16.05 -6.79
N CYS A 126 8.35 -15.92 -5.78
CA CYS A 126 8.03 -16.34 -4.42
C CYS A 126 6.85 -15.53 -3.83
N ARG A 127 6.82 -14.22 -4.05
CA ARG A 127 5.69 -13.35 -3.65
C ARG A 127 4.38 -13.79 -4.29
N THR A 128 4.43 -14.09 -5.57
CA THR A 128 3.27 -14.57 -6.32
C THR A 128 2.78 -15.91 -5.75
N LEU A 129 3.69 -16.87 -5.51
CA LEU A 129 3.37 -18.16 -4.93
C LEU A 129 2.79 -18.05 -3.51
N ILE A 130 3.40 -17.23 -2.64
CA ILE A 130 2.88 -16.98 -1.28
C ILE A 130 1.47 -16.37 -1.35
N ARG A 131 1.23 -15.45 -2.27
CA ARG A 131 -0.08 -14.81 -2.44
C ARG A 131 -1.16 -15.79 -2.90
N TYR A 132 -0.87 -16.60 -3.91
CA TYR A 132 -1.81 -17.63 -4.40
C TYR A 132 -2.01 -18.73 -3.36
N GLY A 133 -0.96 -19.19 -2.70
CA GLY A 133 -1.06 -20.12 -1.58
C GLY A 133 -1.93 -19.59 -0.43
N ALA A 134 -1.73 -18.31 -0.06
CA ALA A 134 -2.56 -17.67 0.95
C ALA A 134 -4.03 -17.53 0.52
N ARG A 135 -4.31 -17.30 -0.77
CA ARG A 135 -5.68 -17.31 -1.31
C ARG A 135 -6.30 -18.70 -1.19
N TRP A 136 -5.57 -19.71 -1.60
CA TRP A 136 -6.04 -21.11 -1.55
C TRP A 136 -6.35 -21.54 -0.11
N VAL A 137 -5.48 -21.24 0.84
CA VAL A 137 -5.68 -21.51 2.27
C VAL A 137 -6.94 -20.83 2.80
N ARG A 138 -7.25 -19.61 2.35
CA ARG A 138 -8.48 -18.89 2.74
C ARG A 138 -9.74 -19.52 2.13
N LEU A 139 -9.68 -19.99 0.89
CA LEU A 139 -10.79 -20.71 0.27
C LEU A 139 -11.14 -22.00 1.03
N LEU A 140 -10.14 -22.61 1.69
CA LEU A 140 -10.34 -23.75 2.59
C LEU A 140 -10.89 -23.36 3.97
N GLY A 141 -11.20 -22.06 4.20
CA GLY A 141 -11.74 -21.56 5.46
C GLY A 141 -10.69 -21.20 6.53
N TYR A 142 -9.39 -21.40 6.25
CA TYR A 142 -8.33 -21.02 7.19
C TYR A 142 -7.92 -19.55 7.00
N ASN A 143 -7.35 -18.95 8.06
CA ASN A 143 -6.88 -17.56 8.05
C ASN A 143 -7.98 -16.56 7.58
N THR A 144 -9.23 -16.85 7.93
CA THR A 144 -10.39 -15.98 7.71
C THR A 144 -10.54 -14.99 8.88
N ARG A 145 -11.30 -13.93 8.65
CA ARG A 145 -11.68 -12.94 9.67
C ARG A 145 -13.18 -12.72 9.64
N LYS A 146 -13.80 -12.82 10.79
CA LYS A 146 -15.22 -12.55 10.96
C LYS A 146 -15.48 -11.05 10.96
N VAL A 147 -16.36 -10.61 10.08
CA VAL A 147 -16.64 -9.20 9.81
C VAL A 147 -18.08 -8.87 10.17
N ALA A 148 -18.28 -7.76 10.85
CA ALA A 148 -19.59 -7.16 11.09
C ALA A 148 -19.65 -5.76 10.46
N ILE A 149 -20.85 -5.38 9.99
CA ILE A 149 -21.14 -4.03 9.52
C ILE A 149 -21.97 -3.32 10.60
N ALA A 150 -21.52 -2.16 11.07
CA ALA A 150 -22.27 -1.30 11.96
C ALA A 150 -22.92 -0.17 11.17
N GLY A 151 -24.23 -0.18 11.09
CA GLY A 151 -25.04 0.69 10.24
C GLY A 151 -25.51 0.02 8.95
N SER A 152 -26.50 0.62 8.33
CA SER A 152 -27.18 0.10 7.13
C SER A 152 -27.00 0.96 5.89
N MET A 153 -25.93 1.81 5.84
CA MET A 153 -25.63 2.59 4.64
C MET A 153 -25.35 1.69 3.43
N PRO A 154 -25.80 2.08 2.22
CA PRO A 154 -25.61 1.31 1.00
C PRO A 154 -24.16 0.91 0.73
N VAL A 155 -23.19 1.80 1.06
CA VAL A 155 -21.75 1.54 0.88
C VAL A 155 -21.27 0.39 1.79
N GLY A 156 -21.78 0.29 3.03
CA GLY A 156 -21.45 -0.81 3.93
C GLY A 156 -22.01 -2.16 3.45
N ILE A 157 -23.27 -2.14 3.00
CA ILE A 157 -23.93 -3.31 2.44
C ILE A 157 -23.20 -3.78 1.15
N SER A 158 -22.82 -2.86 0.28
CA SER A 158 -22.05 -3.16 -0.94
C SER A 158 -20.68 -3.77 -0.61
N LEU A 159 -19.99 -3.24 0.41
CA LEU A 159 -18.71 -3.82 0.86
C LEU A 159 -18.89 -5.25 1.37
N ALA A 160 -19.90 -5.50 2.17
CA ALA A 160 -20.17 -6.83 2.69
C ALA A 160 -20.57 -7.81 1.57
N LYS A 161 -21.34 -7.36 0.57
CA LYS A 161 -21.63 -8.15 -0.64
C LYS A 161 -20.35 -8.51 -1.38
N SER A 162 -19.42 -7.58 -1.58
CA SER A 162 -18.12 -7.85 -2.18
C SER A 162 -17.31 -8.90 -1.40
N PHE A 163 -17.40 -8.92 -0.07
CA PHE A 163 -16.74 -9.95 0.74
C PHE A 163 -17.36 -11.35 0.55
N ILE A 164 -18.67 -11.43 0.34
CA ILE A 164 -19.38 -12.67 0.07
C ILE A 164 -19.06 -13.18 -1.35
N GLU A 165 -19.02 -12.27 -2.33
CA GLU A 165 -18.71 -12.59 -3.74
C GLU A 165 -17.22 -12.96 -3.93
N GLU A 166 -16.33 -12.49 -3.06
CA GLU A 166 -14.88 -12.72 -3.15
C GLU A 166 -14.32 -13.48 -1.92
N PRO A 167 -14.66 -14.78 -1.73
CA PRO A 167 -14.24 -15.57 -0.56
C PRO A 167 -12.72 -15.64 -0.37
N TRP A 168 -11.95 -15.51 -1.47
CA TRP A 168 -10.49 -15.49 -1.43
C TRP A 168 -9.90 -14.32 -0.64
N LEU A 169 -10.67 -13.27 -0.39
CA LEU A 169 -10.30 -12.20 0.53
C LEU A 169 -10.18 -12.71 1.98
N GLY A 170 -10.88 -13.79 2.31
CA GLY A 170 -10.89 -14.40 3.63
C GLY A 170 -11.61 -13.54 4.68
N PHE A 171 -12.67 -12.85 4.27
CA PHE A 171 -13.61 -12.18 5.16
C PHE A 171 -14.92 -12.99 5.19
N VAL A 172 -15.37 -13.31 6.38
CA VAL A 172 -16.65 -13.99 6.63
C VAL A 172 -17.60 -12.98 7.23
N VAL A 173 -18.61 -12.58 6.49
CA VAL A 173 -19.59 -11.58 6.94
C VAL A 173 -20.58 -12.24 7.87
N ASN A 174 -20.66 -11.80 9.14
CA ASN A 174 -21.67 -12.26 10.09
C ASN A 174 -23.03 -11.64 9.77
N GLY A 175 -23.05 -10.36 9.41
CA GLY A 175 -24.24 -9.60 9.13
C GLY A 175 -24.07 -8.11 9.43
N TYR A 176 -25.17 -7.37 9.45
CA TYR A 176 -25.17 -5.99 9.85
C TYR A 176 -25.94 -5.77 11.16
N TYR A 177 -25.56 -4.71 11.88
CA TYR A 177 -26.12 -4.27 13.15
C TYR A 177 -26.56 -2.82 13.01
N ASP A 178 -27.81 -2.55 13.35
CA ASP A 178 -28.37 -1.20 13.30
C ASP A 178 -29.53 -1.08 14.31
N ASP A 179 -29.87 0.12 14.74
CA ASP A 179 -31.04 0.36 15.61
C ASP A 179 -32.35 0.04 14.87
N VAL A 180 -32.35 0.13 13.53
CA VAL A 180 -33.52 -0.13 12.70
C VAL A 180 -33.24 -1.27 11.72
N ASN A 181 -34.10 -2.29 11.73
CA ASN A 181 -34.02 -3.36 10.75
C ASN A 181 -34.56 -2.88 9.39
N LYS A 182 -33.68 -2.76 8.39
CA LYS A 182 -34.06 -2.51 7.00
C LYS A 182 -34.15 -3.85 6.26
N ASN A 183 -35.36 -4.42 6.19
CA ASN A 183 -35.63 -5.76 5.65
C ASN A 183 -35.21 -6.01 4.18
N GLU A 184 -34.74 -5.00 3.46
CA GLU A 184 -34.38 -5.12 2.04
C GLU A 184 -32.88 -5.36 1.80
N SER A 185 -32.10 -5.63 2.84
CA SER A 185 -30.65 -5.80 2.66
C SER A 185 -30.29 -7.24 2.26
N ALA A 186 -29.36 -7.41 1.33
CA ALA A 186 -28.81 -8.69 0.89
C ALA A 186 -27.99 -9.42 1.99
N ILE A 187 -27.90 -8.85 3.20
CA ILE A 187 -27.10 -9.33 4.31
C ILE A 187 -28.01 -9.48 5.53
N PRO A 188 -27.84 -10.53 6.35
CA PRO A 188 -28.70 -10.76 7.51
C PRO A 188 -28.54 -9.63 8.54
N TYR A 189 -29.68 -9.17 9.05
CA TYR A 189 -29.75 -8.33 10.24
C TYR A 189 -29.54 -9.19 11.48
N ILE A 190 -28.61 -8.81 12.34
CA ILE A 190 -28.28 -9.58 13.55
C ILE A 190 -28.86 -8.93 14.80
N GLY A 191 -28.91 -7.60 14.87
CA GLY A 191 -29.44 -6.89 16.01
C GLY A 191 -28.98 -5.44 16.08
N ASN A 192 -29.18 -4.82 17.24
CA ASN A 192 -28.78 -3.45 17.51
C ASN A 192 -27.29 -3.33 17.90
N TYR A 193 -26.83 -2.09 18.19
CA TYR A 193 -25.44 -1.83 18.56
C TYR A 193 -25.03 -2.45 19.90
N ASP A 194 -25.96 -2.71 20.83
CA ASP A 194 -25.67 -3.39 22.10
C ASP A 194 -25.32 -4.84 21.88
N ILE A 195 -26.00 -5.52 20.95
CA ILE A 195 -25.69 -6.88 20.54
C ILE A 195 -24.34 -6.92 19.85
N LEU A 196 -24.03 -5.94 18.98
CA LEU A 196 -22.71 -5.80 18.34
C LEU A 196 -21.60 -5.72 19.39
N LEU A 197 -21.78 -4.90 20.43
CA LEU A 197 -20.81 -4.74 21.51
C LEU A 197 -20.58 -6.05 22.29
N ASN A 198 -21.68 -6.77 22.57
CA ASN A 198 -21.62 -8.04 23.28
C ASN A 198 -20.88 -9.10 22.42
N ASP A 199 -21.17 -9.18 21.13
CA ASP A 199 -20.52 -10.10 20.20
C ASP A 199 -19.04 -9.74 20.00
N ALA A 200 -18.71 -8.45 19.98
CA ALA A 200 -17.32 -7.98 19.93
C ALA A 200 -16.54 -8.36 21.18
N LYS A 201 -17.12 -8.14 22.39
CA LYS A 201 -16.52 -8.52 23.67
C LYS A 201 -16.39 -10.04 23.81
N ALA A 202 -17.34 -10.80 23.28
CA ALA A 202 -17.29 -12.26 23.26
C ALA A 202 -16.29 -12.84 22.26
N GLY A 203 -15.57 -12.00 21.49
CA GLY A 203 -14.58 -12.44 20.49
C GLY A 203 -15.18 -13.13 19.26
N LYS A 204 -16.48 -12.93 18.99
CA LYS A 204 -17.16 -13.50 17.81
C LYS A 204 -16.87 -12.72 16.54
N ILE A 205 -16.32 -11.52 16.65
CA ILE A 205 -16.05 -10.58 15.55
C ILE A 205 -14.58 -10.17 15.60
N ASP A 206 -13.89 -10.25 14.46
CA ASP A 206 -12.49 -9.82 14.34
C ASP A 206 -12.39 -8.37 13.84
N ARG A 207 -13.37 -7.96 13.01
CA ARG A 207 -13.35 -6.63 12.39
C ARG A 207 -14.76 -6.06 12.24
N ILE A 208 -14.89 -4.80 12.60
CA ILE A 208 -16.13 -4.03 12.47
C ILE A 208 -15.91 -2.91 11.46
N TYR A 209 -16.80 -2.81 10.48
CA TYR A 209 -16.85 -1.69 9.56
C TYR A 209 -18.02 -0.79 9.92
N ILE A 210 -17.75 0.44 10.32
CA ILE A 210 -18.77 1.43 10.63
C ILE A 210 -19.21 2.08 9.33
N ALA A 211 -20.47 1.86 8.94
CA ALA A 211 -21.15 2.38 7.76
C ALA A 211 -22.40 3.14 8.18
N MET A 212 -22.20 4.21 8.94
CA MET A 212 -23.23 5.11 9.48
C MET A 212 -23.12 6.47 8.81
N SER A 213 -24.24 7.22 8.74
CA SER A 213 -24.21 8.61 8.28
C SER A 213 -23.32 9.47 9.18
N MET A 214 -22.62 10.42 8.58
CA MET A 214 -21.83 11.41 9.35
C MET A 214 -22.71 12.31 10.22
N ASP A 215 -24.02 12.41 9.94
CA ASP A 215 -24.99 13.09 10.81
C ASP A 215 -25.10 12.41 12.18
N ASP A 216 -24.80 11.12 12.26
CA ASP A 216 -24.78 10.32 13.49
C ASP A 216 -23.43 10.36 14.23
N HIS A 217 -22.65 11.45 14.08
CA HIS A 217 -21.28 11.55 14.61
C HIS A 217 -21.16 11.23 16.11
N GLU A 218 -22.14 11.61 16.95
CA GLU A 218 -22.14 11.30 18.38
C GLU A 218 -22.36 9.80 18.62
N LYS A 219 -23.21 9.13 17.84
CA LYS A 219 -23.41 7.67 17.91
C LYS A 219 -22.11 6.95 17.49
N ILE A 220 -21.50 7.40 16.39
CA ILE A 220 -20.21 6.84 15.90
C ILE A 220 -19.14 6.97 16.98
N LYS A 221 -19.00 8.16 17.59
CA LYS A 221 -18.00 8.43 18.64
C LYS A 221 -18.22 7.56 19.89
N ASN A 222 -19.47 7.43 20.32
CA ASN A 222 -19.82 6.59 21.46
C ASN A 222 -19.56 5.10 21.18
N LEU A 223 -19.92 4.62 19.97
CA LEU A 223 -19.67 3.25 19.55
C LEU A 223 -18.16 2.96 19.50
N ILE A 224 -17.37 3.84 18.91
CA ILE A 224 -15.90 3.71 18.87
C ILE A 224 -15.32 3.66 20.28
N LYS A 225 -15.79 4.53 21.19
CA LYS A 225 -15.33 4.56 22.59
C LYS A 225 -15.61 3.23 23.29
N GLN A 226 -16.80 2.67 23.10
CA GLN A 226 -17.17 1.38 23.73
C GLN A 226 -16.42 0.19 23.11
N LEU A 227 -16.10 0.26 21.81
CA LEU A 227 -15.33 -0.77 21.12
C LEU A 227 -13.84 -0.71 21.43
N THR A 228 -13.33 0.37 22.03
CA THR A 228 -11.91 0.52 22.39
C THR A 228 -11.44 -0.58 23.36
N ASP A 229 -12.35 -1.07 24.23
CA ASP A 229 -12.07 -2.13 25.19
C ASP A 229 -12.21 -3.55 24.60
N THR A 230 -12.35 -3.66 23.29
CA THR A 230 -12.45 -4.95 22.60
C THR A 230 -11.18 -5.26 21.79
N THR A 231 -11.01 -6.52 21.40
CA THR A 231 -9.89 -6.95 20.54
C THR A 231 -10.17 -6.72 19.05
N CYS A 232 -11.35 -6.21 18.71
CA CYS A 232 -11.79 -6.00 17.32
C CYS A 232 -11.02 -4.85 16.65
N SER A 233 -10.74 -5.01 15.36
CA SER A 233 -10.27 -3.91 14.52
C SER A 233 -11.47 -3.11 14.03
N VAL A 234 -11.55 -1.83 14.37
CA VAL A 234 -12.65 -0.95 13.94
C VAL A 234 -12.19 -0.10 12.76
N MET A 235 -12.98 -0.11 11.68
CA MET A 235 -12.76 0.64 10.45
C MET A 235 -13.96 1.52 10.16
N LEU A 236 -13.73 2.79 9.86
CA LEU A 236 -14.79 3.69 9.41
C LEU A 236 -14.84 3.67 7.88
N ILE A 237 -16.04 3.53 7.32
CA ILE A 237 -16.30 3.72 5.90
C ILE A 237 -16.77 5.17 5.75
N PRO A 238 -15.93 6.08 5.22
CA PRO A 238 -16.38 7.45 4.99
C PRO A 238 -17.41 7.46 3.85
N ASP A 239 -18.33 8.39 3.94
CA ASP A 239 -19.21 8.69 2.82
C ASP A 239 -18.39 9.32 1.66
N ILE A 240 -18.90 9.26 0.42
CA ILE A 240 -18.18 9.72 -0.78
C ILE A 240 -17.81 11.21 -0.67
N PHE A 241 -18.67 12.02 -0.09
CA PHE A 241 -18.40 13.44 0.10
C PHE A 241 -17.26 13.67 1.08
N THR A 242 -17.30 13.01 2.22
CA THR A 242 -16.24 13.04 3.24
C THR A 242 -14.92 12.47 2.71
N PHE A 243 -14.98 11.41 1.88
CA PHE A 243 -13.78 10.81 1.27
C PHE A 243 -13.09 11.78 0.30
N ASN A 244 -13.85 12.51 -0.51
CA ASN A 244 -13.29 13.53 -1.41
C ASN A 244 -12.64 14.68 -0.62
N ILE A 245 -13.23 15.08 0.50
CA ILE A 245 -12.64 16.07 1.42
C ILE A 245 -11.32 15.55 2.02
N LEU A 246 -11.26 14.30 2.46
CA LEU A 246 -10.06 13.70 3.07
C LEU A 246 -8.92 13.50 2.09
N GLN A 247 -9.20 13.35 0.79
CA GLN A 247 -8.18 13.27 -0.26
C GLN A 247 -7.67 14.63 -0.74
N SER A 248 -8.40 15.71 -0.45
CA SER A 248 -7.95 17.05 -0.76
C SER A 248 -6.78 17.46 0.15
N ARG A 249 -5.91 18.33 -0.36
CA ARG A 249 -4.82 18.90 0.44
C ARG A 249 -5.43 19.81 1.51
N THR A 250 -5.13 19.55 2.77
CA THR A 250 -5.53 20.45 3.85
C THR A 250 -4.51 21.58 3.94
N GLU A 251 -4.99 22.81 3.87
CA GLU A 251 -4.22 24.02 4.18
C GLU A 251 -4.56 24.49 5.58
N GLU A 252 -3.64 25.18 6.23
CA GLU A 252 -3.87 25.76 7.54
C GLU A 252 -3.88 27.28 7.41
N VAL A 253 -4.99 27.91 7.75
CA VAL A 253 -5.14 29.35 7.78
C VAL A 253 -5.39 29.80 9.23
N ASN A 254 -4.43 30.46 9.84
CA ASN A 254 -4.50 30.94 11.24
C ASN A 254 -4.87 29.83 12.26
N GLY A 255 -4.28 28.63 12.11
CA GLY A 255 -4.57 27.49 13.01
C GLY A 255 -5.86 26.74 12.70
N VAL A 256 -6.59 27.14 11.67
CA VAL A 256 -7.82 26.47 11.21
C VAL A 256 -7.48 25.63 9.97
N PRO A 257 -7.70 24.31 9.99
CA PRO A 257 -7.54 23.49 8.80
C PRO A 257 -8.64 23.82 7.78
N VAL A 258 -8.23 24.19 6.58
CA VAL A 258 -9.10 24.48 5.43
C VAL A 258 -8.87 23.44 4.35
N VAL A 259 -9.95 22.92 3.79
CA VAL A 259 -9.92 21.91 2.74
C VAL A 259 -10.40 22.56 1.45
N PRO A 260 -9.52 22.72 0.43
CA PRO A 260 -9.97 23.19 -0.87
C PRO A 260 -10.83 22.11 -1.54
N LEU A 261 -12.09 22.46 -1.85
CA LEU A 261 -13.00 21.54 -2.55
C LEU A 261 -12.66 21.41 -4.03
N PHE A 262 -12.08 22.46 -4.60
CA PHE A 262 -11.59 22.51 -5.97
C PHE A 262 -10.27 23.26 -5.99
N ASP A 263 -9.24 22.66 -6.53
CA ASP A 263 -7.95 23.28 -6.75
C ASP A 263 -7.50 23.10 -8.19
N THR A 264 -6.80 24.10 -8.73
CA THR A 264 -6.24 23.98 -10.07
C THR A 264 -4.93 23.16 -9.99
N PRO A 265 -4.73 22.16 -10.87
CA PRO A 265 -3.52 21.33 -10.85
C PRO A 265 -2.24 22.12 -11.21
N LEU A 266 -2.37 23.40 -11.59
CA LEU A 266 -1.28 24.27 -12.07
C LEU A 266 -0.79 25.24 -11.00
N ASN A 267 -0.67 24.82 -9.73
CA ASN A 267 -0.16 25.67 -8.66
C ASN A 267 1.35 25.42 -8.38
N GLY A 268 2.05 26.47 -7.98
CA GLY A 268 3.46 26.42 -7.53
C GLY A 268 4.43 25.93 -8.62
N ILE A 269 5.19 24.88 -8.31
CA ILE A 269 6.24 24.32 -9.20
C ILE A 269 5.66 23.82 -10.51
N ASN A 270 4.44 23.27 -10.49
CA ASN A 270 3.80 22.75 -11.71
C ASN A 270 3.49 23.84 -12.74
N MET A 271 3.19 25.07 -12.28
CA MET A 271 3.03 26.24 -13.17
C MET A 271 4.36 26.61 -13.83
N VAL A 272 5.44 26.58 -13.07
CA VAL A 272 6.78 26.88 -13.63
C VAL A 272 7.21 25.80 -14.61
N LEU A 273 7.02 24.52 -14.25
CA LEU A 273 7.33 23.40 -15.15
C LEU A 273 6.52 23.45 -16.42
N LYS A 274 5.22 23.74 -16.32
CA LYS A 274 4.35 23.93 -17.48
C LYS A 274 4.82 25.08 -18.37
N ARG A 275 5.25 26.20 -17.77
CA ARG A 275 5.77 27.35 -18.52
C ARG A 275 7.06 27.01 -19.26
N VAL A 276 7.96 26.26 -18.63
CA VAL A 276 9.20 25.79 -19.27
C VAL A 276 8.89 24.83 -20.41
N GLU A 277 7.97 23.89 -20.20
CA GLU A 277 7.50 22.95 -21.23
C GLU A 277 6.90 23.71 -22.41
N ASP A 278 6.01 24.67 -22.17
CA ASP A 278 5.36 25.47 -23.22
C ASP A 278 6.37 26.29 -24.03
N ILE A 279 7.37 26.90 -23.36
CA ILE A 279 8.46 27.65 -24.04
C ILE A 279 9.29 26.70 -24.88
N PHE A 280 9.66 25.53 -24.34
CA PHE A 280 10.47 24.56 -25.07
C PHE A 280 9.75 24.04 -26.32
N VAL A 281 8.50 23.58 -26.14
CA VAL A 281 7.68 23.04 -27.24
C VAL A 281 7.41 24.12 -28.30
N SER A 282 7.04 25.34 -27.90
CA SER A 282 6.81 26.44 -28.84
C SER A 282 8.07 26.85 -29.60
N SER A 283 9.24 26.83 -28.93
CA SER A 283 10.52 27.10 -29.60
C SER A 283 10.87 26.03 -30.62
N CYS A 284 10.66 24.76 -30.32
CA CYS A 284 10.85 23.65 -31.27
C CYS A 284 9.92 23.75 -32.46
N ILE A 285 8.65 24.08 -32.21
CA ILE A 285 7.65 24.28 -33.32
C ILE A 285 8.04 25.45 -34.20
N LEU A 286 8.45 26.60 -33.62
CA LEU A 286 8.91 27.78 -34.34
C LEU A 286 10.13 27.47 -35.22
N LEU A 287 11.10 26.71 -34.67
CA LEU A 287 12.29 26.26 -35.40
C LEU A 287 11.93 25.37 -36.59
N LEU A 288 10.99 24.44 -36.40
CA LEU A 288 10.48 23.55 -37.46
C LEU A 288 9.74 24.31 -38.58
N ILE A 289 8.95 25.31 -38.19
CA ILE A 289 8.11 26.07 -39.14
C ILE A 289 8.88 27.25 -39.76
N SER A 290 10.00 27.68 -39.15
CA SER A 290 10.78 28.85 -39.62
C SER A 290 11.19 28.81 -41.10
N PRO A 291 11.61 27.67 -41.69
CA PRO A 291 11.94 27.64 -43.14
C PRO A 291 10.72 27.96 -44.01
N LEU A 292 9.55 27.45 -43.61
CA LEU A 292 8.29 27.71 -44.34
C LEU A 292 7.88 29.18 -44.19
N LEU A 293 8.00 29.77 -43.01
CA LEU A 293 7.67 31.18 -42.76
C LEU A 293 8.60 32.10 -43.54
N ILE A 294 9.91 31.78 -43.63
CA ILE A 294 10.89 32.52 -44.41
C ILE A 294 10.53 32.43 -45.91
N LEU A 295 10.16 31.23 -46.40
CA LEU A 295 9.76 31.02 -47.80
C LEU A 295 8.51 31.83 -48.15
N ILE A 296 7.52 31.86 -47.28
CA ILE A 296 6.31 32.69 -47.47
C ILE A 296 6.65 34.18 -47.44
N SER A 297 7.53 34.61 -46.55
CA SER A 297 7.95 36.02 -46.44
C SER A 297 8.75 36.50 -47.66
N ILE A 298 9.40 35.59 -48.40
CA ILE A 298 10.12 35.94 -49.66
C ILE A 298 9.16 35.99 -50.85
N VAL A 299 8.04 35.27 -50.82
CA VAL A 299 7.06 35.19 -51.91
C VAL A 299 6.00 36.29 -51.85
N ILE A 300 5.79 36.90 -50.66
CA ILE A 300 4.95 38.08 -50.45
C ILE A 300 5.80 39.36 -50.61
#